data_d51bf32fde1d0cba6a8387abfe14195c
#
_entry.id   d51bf32fde1d0cba6a8387abfe14195c
#
_cell.length_a   1.000
_cell.length_b   1.000
_cell.length_c   1.000
_cell.angle_alpha   90.00
_cell.angle_beta   90.00
_cell.angle_gamma   90.00
#
_symmetry.space_group_name_H-M   'P 1'
#
loop_
_entity.id
_entity.type
_entity.pdbx_description
1 polymer ?
#
loop_
_entity_poly.entity_id
_entity_poly.type
_entity_poly.pdbx_seq_one_letter_code
_entity_poly.pdbx_strand_id
1 'polypeptide(L)'
;MTKGEGCKSCDGPGYRSPSAAMLEGPREKLIYVTCVHTDQNKSDVLCTVDVDPDSPDYCKIVHKLRMPYIGDELHHSGWNICSSCHGVPRKRDTLVLPCVVSDRAYFIDTTNERAPTIKKVLNQTEVHKYGVSTLHTSHCLPTGEILISTLGKPNGDATGDFLCIDSETLEVKSTWTMGEKKAAFGYDFWYQPYHDTLVASEWSVPRIFKKGFSPDDSSNPAFYGRSLNLYSWNERKLKQILNLGDDGIAPLEVRFLHDPKANEGLVGCAVSSNVHKFYKTPNGEWAAKKVIQVPPKKVEGWMFPEMGGMITDILISLDDKYLYLSNWLHGDVRQYDISDMDNPKLTGQIFLGGSILSDSKVRVIGDEELSSQPNPVYVKGRKLDGSPQMLQLSLDGTRLYVTTSILKPWDQQFYPEHVKNGSTMVKLDVDVQNGGLKLDEQFLVDFGTDKNDILLAHEMRYPGGDCTSDIWLAED
;
A
#
# COMPACT_ATOMS: atom_id res chain seq x y z
N MET A 1 13.05 -28.29 -38.86
CA MET A 1 13.59 -28.02 -37.52
C MET A 1 12.53 -27.24 -36.78
N THR A 2 11.78 -27.87 -35.93
CA THR A 2 10.73 -27.30 -35.11
C THR A 2 11.38 -26.41 -34.06
N LYS A 3 10.97 -25.15 -33.97
CA LYS A 3 11.37 -24.26 -32.89
C LYS A 3 10.90 -24.88 -31.57
N GLY A 4 11.84 -25.22 -30.71
CA GLY A 4 11.58 -25.71 -29.38
C GLY A 4 10.74 -24.70 -28.58
N GLU A 5 9.75 -25.22 -27.86
CA GLU A 5 9.03 -24.47 -26.83
C GLU A 5 10.08 -23.98 -25.83
N GLY A 6 10.33 -22.66 -25.79
CA GLY A 6 11.21 -22.04 -24.82
C GLY A 6 10.68 -22.31 -23.43
N CYS A 7 11.57 -22.76 -22.56
CA CYS A 7 11.30 -22.97 -21.15
C CYS A 7 10.86 -21.66 -20.50
N LYS A 8 9.56 -21.49 -20.22
CA LYS A 8 8.99 -20.30 -19.54
C LYS A 8 9.57 -20.06 -18.14
N SER A 9 10.40 -20.96 -17.62
CA SER A 9 11.02 -20.90 -16.29
C SER A 9 12.43 -20.31 -16.27
N CYS A 10 12.96 -19.82 -17.39
CA CYS A 10 14.37 -19.40 -17.50
C CYS A 10 14.58 -17.88 -17.49
N ASP A 11 13.50 -17.08 -17.51
CA ASP A 11 13.60 -15.63 -17.72
C ASP A 11 13.68 -14.80 -16.42
N GLY A 12 13.84 -15.45 -15.25
CA GLY A 12 13.97 -14.78 -13.96
C GLY A 12 12.61 -14.36 -13.34
N PRO A 13 12.63 -13.60 -12.24
CA PRO A 13 11.42 -13.19 -11.53
C PRO A 13 10.66 -12.10 -12.28
N GLY A 14 9.33 -12.10 -12.14
CA GLY A 14 8.46 -11.09 -12.71
C GLY A 14 8.37 -11.14 -14.24
N TYR A 15 8.17 -9.99 -14.82
CA TYR A 15 7.89 -9.83 -16.25
C TYR A 15 8.89 -8.85 -16.87
N ARG A 16 9.20 -9.03 -18.16
CA ARG A 16 10.14 -8.17 -18.91
C ARG A 16 9.68 -6.70 -19.03
N SER A 17 8.38 -6.45 -18.98
CA SER A 17 7.81 -5.10 -19.05
C SER A 17 6.44 -5.07 -18.38
N PRO A 18 5.91 -3.88 -18.01
CA PRO A 18 4.55 -3.73 -17.50
C PRO A 18 3.50 -4.29 -18.47
N SER A 19 3.65 -4.02 -19.77
CA SER A 19 2.75 -4.55 -20.81
C SER A 19 2.80 -6.08 -20.89
N ALA A 20 3.98 -6.70 -20.72
CA ALA A 20 4.08 -8.15 -20.66
C ALA A 20 3.38 -8.73 -19.42
N ALA A 21 3.50 -8.06 -18.27
CA ALA A 21 2.78 -8.46 -17.06
C ALA A 21 1.26 -8.40 -17.27
N MET A 22 0.78 -7.31 -17.89
CA MET A 22 -0.65 -7.11 -18.15
C MET A 22 -1.23 -8.10 -19.15
N LEU A 23 -0.50 -8.41 -20.23
CA LEU A 23 -1.00 -9.23 -21.35
C LEU A 23 -0.73 -10.73 -21.20
N GLU A 24 0.35 -11.10 -20.53
CA GLU A 24 0.84 -12.49 -20.45
C GLU A 24 0.72 -13.06 -19.03
N GLY A 25 0.54 -12.19 -18.02
CA GLY A 25 0.40 -12.57 -16.63
C GLY A 25 -0.82 -13.47 -16.41
N PRO A 26 -0.69 -14.56 -15.63
CA PRO A 26 -1.83 -15.41 -15.34
C PRO A 26 -2.83 -14.67 -14.45
N ARG A 27 -4.10 -15.10 -14.51
CA ARG A 27 -5.07 -14.70 -13.50
C ARG A 27 -4.58 -15.13 -12.12
N GLU A 28 -4.70 -14.25 -11.14
CA GLU A 28 -4.40 -14.54 -9.74
C GLU A 28 -5.28 -15.67 -9.20
N LYS A 29 -4.67 -16.60 -8.49
CA LYS A 29 -5.35 -17.75 -7.86
C LYS A 29 -5.32 -17.66 -6.34
N LEU A 30 -4.30 -17.00 -5.79
CA LEU A 30 -4.10 -16.81 -4.38
C LEU A 30 -3.77 -15.35 -4.09
N ILE A 31 -4.20 -14.89 -2.91
CA ILE A 31 -3.80 -13.60 -2.34
C ILE A 31 -3.27 -13.84 -0.93
N TYR A 32 -2.09 -13.31 -0.63
CA TYR A 32 -1.59 -13.19 0.73
C TYR A 32 -2.12 -11.89 1.33
N VAL A 33 -2.65 -11.97 2.54
CA VAL A 33 -3.22 -10.82 3.26
C VAL A 33 -2.60 -10.72 4.63
N THR A 34 -1.96 -9.59 4.92
CA THR A 34 -1.48 -9.28 6.27
C THR A 34 -2.66 -8.96 7.17
N CYS A 35 -2.73 -9.62 8.31
CA CYS A 35 -3.86 -9.50 9.23
C CYS A 35 -3.39 -9.27 10.67
N VAL A 36 -3.95 -8.24 11.31
CA VAL A 36 -3.71 -7.93 12.72
C VAL A 36 -4.81 -8.59 13.58
N HIS A 37 -4.42 -9.19 14.68
CA HIS A 37 -5.39 -9.79 15.59
C HIS A 37 -6.05 -8.72 16.47
N THR A 38 -7.39 -8.78 16.62
CA THR A 38 -8.12 -7.81 17.45
C THR A 38 -7.88 -8.00 18.95
N ASP A 39 -7.61 -9.24 19.42
CA ASP A 39 -7.17 -9.54 20.78
C ASP A 39 -5.65 -9.29 20.90
N GLN A 40 -5.26 -8.37 21.76
CA GLN A 40 -3.86 -8.01 22.02
C GLN A 40 -2.99 -9.15 22.62
N ASN A 41 -3.61 -10.21 23.13
CA ASN A 41 -2.93 -11.38 23.67
C ASN A 41 -2.69 -12.47 22.62
N LYS A 42 -3.06 -12.22 21.38
CA LYS A 42 -2.84 -13.11 20.25
C LYS A 42 -1.95 -12.45 19.21
N SER A 43 -1.18 -13.26 18.52
CA SER A 43 -0.28 -12.78 17.47
C SER A 43 -1.01 -12.60 16.14
N ASP A 44 -0.45 -11.75 15.29
CA ASP A 44 -0.91 -11.46 13.95
C ASP A 44 -0.77 -12.67 13.02
N VAL A 45 -1.40 -12.60 11.87
CA VAL A 45 -1.56 -13.73 10.95
C VAL A 45 -1.32 -13.28 9.51
N LEU A 46 -0.55 -14.05 8.75
CA LEU A 46 -0.60 -13.98 7.28
C LEU A 46 -1.65 -14.98 6.80
N CYS A 47 -2.71 -14.47 6.16
CA CYS A 47 -3.74 -15.30 5.56
C CYS A 47 -3.43 -15.58 4.08
N THR A 48 -3.61 -16.83 3.64
CA THR A 48 -3.67 -17.18 2.23
C THR A 48 -5.12 -17.34 1.82
N VAL A 49 -5.56 -16.56 0.86
CA VAL A 49 -6.95 -16.56 0.36
C VAL A 49 -6.98 -17.14 -1.04
N ASP A 50 -7.90 -18.07 -1.28
CA ASP A 50 -8.16 -18.63 -2.61
C ASP A 50 -9.12 -17.71 -3.37
N VAL A 51 -8.65 -17.18 -4.51
CA VAL A 51 -9.40 -16.28 -5.39
C VAL A 51 -9.58 -16.85 -6.79
N ASP A 52 -9.25 -18.14 -6.99
CA ASP A 52 -9.49 -18.87 -8.24
C ASP A 52 -10.99 -19.22 -8.34
N PRO A 53 -11.75 -18.64 -9.30
CA PRO A 53 -13.18 -18.92 -9.41
C PRO A 53 -13.51 -20.38 -9.74
N ASP A 54 -12.55 -21.13 -10.26
CA ASP A 54 -12.71 -22.54 -10.59
C ASP A 54 -12.38 -23.47 -9.38
N SER A 55 -11.91 -22.88 -8.27
CA SER A 55 -11.55 -23.63 -7.07
C SER A 55 -12.78 -23.89 -6.18
N PRO A 56 -12.90 -25.07 -5.55
CA PRO A 56 -13.92 -25.34 -4.52
C PRO A 56 -13.72 -24.50 -3.25
N ASP A 57 -12.56 -23.88 -3.11
CA ASP A 57 -12.21 -23.01 -1.99
C ASP A 57 -12.30 -21.51 -2.32
N TYR A 58 -12.91 -21.16 -3.47
CA TYR A 58 -13.09 -19.77 -3.89
C TYR A 58 -13.70 -18.91 -2.77
N CYS A 59 -13.10 -17.73 -2.51
CA CYS A 59 -13.46 -16.80 -1.44
C CYS A 59 -13.20 -17.32 -0.02
N LYS A 60 -12.33 -18.32 0.17
CA LYS A 60 -11.99 -18.85 1.50
C LYS A 60 -10.56 -18.54 1.89
N ILE A 61 -10.34 -18.36 3.19
CA ILE A 61 -9.00 -18.42 3.80
C ILE A 61 -8.60 -19.88 3.85
N VAL A 62 -7.59 -20.27 3.07
CA VAL A 62 -7.12 -21.67 2.95
C VAL A 62 -5.93 -21.99 3.84
N HIS A 63 -5.24 -20.94 4.32
CA HIS A 63 -4.15 -21.10 5.29
C HIS A 63 -4.04 -19.85 6.16
N LYS A 64 -3.68 -20.05 7.44
CA LYS A 64 -3.40 -19.02 8.42
C LYS A 64 -2.01 -19.26 9.02
N LEU A 65 -1.01 -18.52 8.59
CA LEU A 65 0.32 -18.54 9.18
C LEU A 65 0.37 -17.56 10.34
N ARG A 66 0.33 -18.09 11.55
CA ARG A 66 0.38 -17.28 12.78
C ARG A 66 1.83 -16.88 13.11
N MET A 67 2.04 -15.59 13.40
CA MET A 67 3.35 -15.11 13.82
C MET A 67 3.69 -15.62 15.23
N PRO A 68 4.97 -15.82 15.55
CA PRO A 68 5.38 -16.36 16.84
C PRO A 68 5.33 -15.35 18.00
N TYR A 69 5.20 -14.06 17.71
CA TYR A 69 5.21 -12.99 18.70
C TYR A 69 3.89 -12.21 18.67
N ILE A 70 3.57 -11.54 19.76
CA ILE A 70 2.41 -10.63 19.90
C ILE A 70 2.87 -9.18 19.76
N GLY A 71 1.92 -8.29 19.39
CA GLY A 71 2.13 -6.84 19.34
C GLY A 71 2.99 -6.38 18.16
N ASP A 72 2.91 -7.08 17.04
CA ASP A 72 3.68 -6.78 15.85
C ASP A 72 3.06 -5.68 14.98
N GLU A 73 1.74 -5.72 14.76
CA GLU A 73 1.02 -4.94 13.77
C GLU A 73 1.60 -5.20 12.37
N LEU A 74 1.28 -6.39 11.81
CA LEU A 74 1.59 -6.71 10.41
C LEU A 74 0.90 -5.70 9.50
N HIS A 75 1.67 -5.01 8.68
CA HIS A 75 1.16 -3.88 7.92
C HIS A 75 1.41 -4.07 6.43
N HIS A 76 2.52 -3.58 5.91
CA HIS A 76 2.91 -3.78 4.52
C HIS A 76 3.63 -5.09 4.28
N SER A 77 3.82 -5.43 3.01
CA SER A 77 4.56 -6.59 2.56
C SER A 77 5.27 -6.32 1.24
N GLY A 78 6.27 -7.10 0.91
CA GLY A 78 6.99 -6.98 -0.36
C GLY A 78 7.76 -8.25 -0.69
N TRP A 79 8.28 -8.35 -1.90
CA TRP A 79 8.99 -9.52 -2.35
C TRP A 79 10.51 -9.38 -2.22
N ASN A 80 11.20 -10.51 -1.99
CA ASN A 80 12.65 -10.58 -2.02
C ASN A 80 13.23 -10.18 -3.39
N ILE A 81 12.45 -10.33 -4.45
CA ILE A 81 12.85 -10.02 -5.82
C ILE A 81 11.61 -9.71 -6.66
N CYS A 82 11.74 -8.81 -7.63
CA CYS A 82 10.65 -8.38 -8.51
C CYS A 82 11.14 -8.19 -9.96
N SER A 83 10.31 -7.61 -10.80
CA SER A 83 10.62 -7.38 -12.22
C SER A 83 11.86 -6.52 -12.46
N SER A 84 12.34 -5.73 -11.48
CA SER A 84 13.61 -5.00 -11.59
C SER A 84 14.84 -5.93 -11.71
N CYS A 85 14.65 -7.20 -11.38
CA CYS A 85 15.68 -8.25 -11.49
C CYS A 85 15.35 -9.26 -12.61
N HIS A 86 14.49 -8.90 -13.57
CA HIS A 86 14.16 -9.79 -14.69
C HIS A 86 15.42 -10.25 -15.42
N GLY A 87 15.49 -11.53 -15.79
CA GLY A 87 16.69 -12.14 -16.38
C GLY A 87 17.73 -12.66 -15.37
N VAL A 88 17.58 -12.39 -14.07
CA VAL A 88 18.44 -12.96 -13.02
C VAL A 88 17.90 -14.34 -12.63
N PRO A 89 18.75 -15.41 -12.50
CA PRO A 89 18.30 -16.76 -12.18
C PRO A 89 17.98 -16.92 -10.68
N ARG A 90 17.10 -16.08 -10.16
CA ARG A 90 16.59 -16.09 -8.78
C ARG A 90 15.07 -16.29 -8.78
N LYS A 91 14.53 -16.81 -7.69
CA LYS A 91 13.11 -17.04 -7.53
C LYS A 91 12.47 -15.99 -6.64
N ARG A 92 11.24 -15.62 -6.95
CA ARG A 92 10.35 -14.90 -6.06
C ARG A 92 9.71 -15.91 -5.11
N ASP A 93 10.37 -16.20 -4.02
CA ASP A 93 10.00 -17.27 -3.07
C ASP A 93 9.96 -16.80 -1.61
N THR A 94 10.24 -15.53 -1.36
CA THR A 94 10.28 -15.00 -0.01
C THR A 94 9.47 -13.70 0.07
N LEU A 95 8.36 -13.74 0.83
CA LEU A 95 7.58 -12.54 1.15
C LEU A 95 8.13 -11.91 2.43
N VAL A 96 8.31 -10.59 2.41
CA VAL A 96 8.82 -9.80 3.54
C VAL A 96 7.67 -9.09 4.21
N LEU A 97 7.53 -9.25 5.53
CA LEU A 97 6.47 -8.64 6.33
C LEU A 97 7.10 -7.71 7.39
N PRO A 98 7.26 -6.43 7.12
CA PRO A 98 7.65 -5.45 8.13
C PRO A 98 6.53 -5.24 9.15
N CYS A 99 6.89 -5.09 10.44
CA CYS A 99 5.94 -4.84 11.51
C CYS A 99 6.08 -3.40 12.00
N VAL A 100 5.02 -2.62 11.88
CA VAL A 100 5.08 -1.17 12.12
C VAL A 100 5.17 -0.81 13.61
N VAL A 101 4.70 -1.71 14.50
CA VAL A 101 4.71 -1.45 15.95
C VAL A 101 5.91 -2.07 16.64
N SER A 102 6.23 -3.33 16.36
CA SER A 102 7.29 -4.06 17.06
C SER A 102 8.70 -3.87 16.51
N ASP A 103 8.83 -3.28 15.32
CA ASP A 103 10.10 -3.13 14.60
C ASP A 103 10.73 -4.47 14.17
N ARG A 104 9.96 -5.58 14.17
CA ARG A 104 10.37 -6.86 13.58
C ARG A 104 10.10 -6.89 12.08
N ALA A 105 10.77 -7.81 11.39
CA ALA A 105 10.35 -8.22 10.05
C ALA A 105 10.38 -9.75 9.94
N TYR A 106 9.36 -10.31 9.29
CA TYR A 106 9.30 -11.73 9.00
C TYR A 106 9.62 -11.97 7.53
N PHE A 107 10.40 -13.01 7.26
CA PHE A 107 10.67 -13.50 5.92
C PHE A 107 9.95 -14.84 5.78
N ILE A 108 9.03 -14.89 4.85
CA ILE A 108 8.09 -15.99 4.66
C ILE A 108 8.48 -16.78 3.43
N ASP A 109 8.75 -18.08 3.57
CA ASP A 109 8.93 -18.99 2.48
C ASP A 109 7.59 -19.28 1.80
N THR A 110 7.48 -18.93 0.53
CA THR A 110 6.28 -19.09 -0.29
C THR A 110 6.45 -20.15 -1.38
N THR A 111 7.44 -21.03 -1.28
CA THR A 111 7.63 -22.14 -2.23
C THR A 111 6.42 -23.07 -2.27
N ASN A 112 5.72 -23.23 -1.15
CA ASN A 112 4.36 -23.75 -1.12
C ASN A 112 3.38 -22.58 -1.01
N GLU A 113 2.90 -22.07 -2.15
CA GLU A 113 2.05 -20.88 -2.20
C GLU A 113 0.76 -21.00 -1.38
N ARG A 114 0.18 -22.20 -1.27
CA ARG A 114 -1.06 -22.38 -0.48
C ARG A 114 -0.83 -22.46 1.03
N ALA A 115 0.39 -22.80 1.46
CA ALA A 115 0.72 -22.96 2.87
C ALA A 115 2.16 -22.46 3.14
N PRO A 116 2.37 -21.12 3.07
CA PRO A 116 3.67 -20.51 3.33
C PRO A 116 4.12 -20.74 4.78
N THR A 117 5.43 -20.67 5.02
CA THR A 117 6.04 -20.90 6.34
C THR A 117 7.05 -19.80 6.69
N ILE A 118 7.35 -19.61 7.97
CA ILE A 118 8.35 -18.64 8.40
C ILE A 118 9.75 -19.18 8.06
N LYS A 119 10.50 -18.42 7.27
CA LYS A 119 11.89 -18.70 6.90
C LYS A 119 12.88 -18.09 7.88
N LYS A 120 12.63 -16.82 8.28
CA LYS A 120 13.49 -16.08 9.22
C LYS A 120 12.68 -14.99 9.93
N VAL A 121 13.13 -14.63 11.12
CA VAL A 121 12.66 -13.47 11.86
C VAL A 121 13.84 -12.53 12.09
N LEU A 122 13.71 -11.29 11.67
CA LEU A 122 14.59 -10.19 12.05
C LEU A 122 14.02 -9.55 13.31
N ASN A 123 14.78 -9.60 14.40
CA ASN A 123 14.31 -9.07 15.67
C ASN A 123 14.56 -7.57 15.79
N GLN A 124 13.75 -6.92 16.60
CA GLN A 124 13.85 -5.50 16.94
C GLN A 124 15.29 -5.08 17.33
N THR A 125 15.99 -5.88 18.12
CA THR A 125 17.38 -5.57 18.56
C THR A 125 18.37 -5.51 17.42
N GLU A 126 18.14 -6.26 16.34
CA GLU A 126 18.99 -6.25 15.14
C GLU A 126 18.73 -4.97 14.32
N VAL A 127 17.49 -4.54 14.23
CA VAL A 127 17.09 -3.27 13.56
C VAL A 127 17.63 -2.06 14.32
N HIS A 128 17.45 -2.04 15.64
CA HIS A 128 17.86 -0.92 16.50
C HIS A 128 19.38 -0.67 16.55
N LYS A 129 20.22 -1.66 16.22
CA LYS A 129 21.68 -1.47 16.06
C LYS A 129 22.04 -0.41 15.01
N TYR A 130 21.15 -0.18 14.05
CA TYR A 130 21.34 0.81 12.99
C TYR A 130 20.67 2.16 13.29
N GLY A 131 20.11 2.33 14.49
CA GLY A 131 19.50 3.58 14.96
C GLY A 131 18.15 3.89 14.30
N VAL A 132 17.52 2.91 13.66
CA VAL A 132 16.23 3.05 12.96
C VAL A 132 15.15 2.16 13.60
N SER A 133 13.89 2.50 13.35
CA SER A 133 12.71 1.80 13.87
C SER A 133 11.49 2.02 12.97
N THR A 134 10.39 1.37 13.30
CA THR A 134 9.09 1.53 12.61
C THR A 134 9.23 1.20 11.14
N LEU A 135 9.39 -0.09 10.88
CA LEU A 135 9.55 -0.64 9.54
C LEU A 135 8.22 -0.57 8.79
N HIS A 136 8.26 -0.21 7.50
CA HIS A 136 7.03 0.00 6.72
C HIS A 136 7.08 -0.68 5.34
N THR A 137 7.33 0.05 4.27
CA THR A 137 7.31 -0.48 2.90
C THR A 137 8.59 -1.23 2.57
N SER A 138 8.49 -2.34 1.82
CA SER A 138 9.67 -3.06 1.32
C SER A 138 9.64 -3.24 -0.20
N HIS A 139 10.78 -2.97 -0.82
CA HIS A 139 11.04 -3.28 -2.24
C HIS A 139 12.40 -3.95 -2.40
N CYS A 140 12.48 -4.90 -3.34
CA CYS A 140 13.77 -5.41 -3.77
C CYS A 140 14.50 -4.37 -4.62
N LEU A 141 15.82 -4.43 -4.61
CA LEU A 141 16.69 -3.63 -5.47
C LEU A 141 17.34 -4.51 -6.54
N PRO A 142 17.62 -3.96 -7.74
CA PRO A 142 18.31 -4.71 -8.80
C PRO A 142 19.73 -5.13 -8.41
N THR A 143 20.26 -4.58 -7.33
CA THR A 143 21.58 -4.90 -6.76
C THR A 143 21.58 -6.15 -5.88
N GLY A 144 20.42 -6.78 -5.64
CA GLY A 144 20.29 -7.99 -4.83
C GLY A 144 20.05 -7.74 -3.35
N GLU A 145 19.61 -6.55 -3.00
CA GLU A 145 19.16 -6.22 -1.65
C GLU A 145 17.63 -6.08 -1.58
N ILE A 146 17.09 -6.17 -0.37
CA ILE A 146 15.76 -5.74 -0.01
C ILE A 146 15.91 -4.44 0.77
N LEU A 147 15.17 -3.42 0.39
CA LEU A 147 15.12 -2.15 1.07
C LEU A 147 13.80 -2.02 1.83
N ILE A 148 13.87 -1.70 3.13
CA ILE A 148 12.69 -1.47 3.96
C ILE A 148 12.73 -0.04 4.46
N SER A 149 11.69 0.77 4.20
CA SER A 149 11.59 2.12 4.74
C SER A 149 11.43 2.10 6.25
N THR A 150 12.01 3.10 6.91
CA THR A 150 11.95 3.27 8.36
C THR A 150 11.45 4.67 8.69
N LEU A 151 10.48 4.75 9.61
CA LEU A 151 9.78 5.98 9.92
C LEU A 151 10.34 6.70 11.15
N GLY A 152 11.22 6.04 11.88
CA GLY A 152 11.70 6.62 13.14
C GLY A 152 12.97 6.03 13.70
N LYS A 153 13.25 6.49 14.90
CA LYS A 153 14.32 6.03 15.78
C LYS A 153 13.76 5.14 16.88
N PRO A 154 14.61 4.32 17.55
CA PRO A 154 14.17 3.45 18.65
C PRO A 154 13.46 4.17 19.81
N ASN A 155 13.68 5.49 19.99
CA ASN A 155 12.98 6.29 21.00
C ASN A 155 11.59 6.78 20.56
N GLY A 156 11.15 6.44 19.34
CA GLY A 156 9.86 6.85 18.76
C GLY A 156 9.85 8.23 18.13
N ASP A 157 10.98 8.93 18.03
CA ASP A 157 11.10 10.16 17.25
C ASP A 157 11.12 9.85 15.75
N ALA A 158 10.67 10.81 14.93
CA ALA A 158 10.68 10.64 13.49
C ALA A 158 12.10 10.72 12.90
N THR A 159 12.34 9.97 11.86
CA THR A 159 13.43 10.11 10.89
C THR A 159 13.13 9.20 9.70
N GLY A 160 13.35 9.68 8.48
CA GLY A 160 13.25 8.86 7.28
C GLY A 160 14.59 8.28 6.88
N ASP A 161 14.68 6.96 6.82
CA ASP A 161 15.82 6.21 6.26
C ASP A 161 15.31 4.87 5.71
N PHE A 162 16.23 4.00 5.34
CA PHE A 162 15.91 2.68 4.81
C PHE A 162 16.88 1.65 5.39
N LEU A 163 16.34 0.51 5.80
CA LEU A 163 17.13 -0.65 6.21
C LEU A 163 17.45 -1.50 4.99
N CYS A 164 18.73 -1.76 4.76
CA CYS A 164 19.22 -2.55 3.63
C CYS A 164 19.53 -3.97 4.08
N ILE A 165 18.89 -4.95 3.46
CA ILE A 165 18.96 -6.38 3.79
C ILE A 165 19.45 -7.14 2.57
N ASP A 166 20.37 -8.07 2.76
CA ASP A 166 20.80 -8.98 1.72
C ASP A 166 19.68 -9.97 1.40
N SER A 167 19.27 -10.06 0.13
CA SER A 167 18.12 -10.86 -0.26
C SER A 167 18.33 -12.39 -0.24
N GLU A 168 19.59 -12.87 -0.11
CA GLU A 168 19.91 -14.29 -0.02
C GLU A 168 20.09 -14.74 1.42
N THR A 169 20.92 -14.00 2.19
CA THR A 169 21.19 -14.36 3.60
C THR A 169 20.14 -13.84 4.54
N LEU A 170 19.34 -12.85 4.11
CA LEU A 170 18.34 -12.13 4.90
C LEU A 170 18.95 -11.44 6.13
N GLU A 171 20.24 -11.05 6.04
CA GLU A 171 20.96 -10.32 7.08
C GLU A 171 20.94 -8.82 6.77
N VAL A 172 20.85 -8.01 7.84
CA VAL A 172 20.95 -6.56 7.71
C VAL A 172 22.40 -6.18 7.37
N LYS A 173 22.55 -5.44 6.27
CA LYS A 173 23.86 -4.94 5.82
C LYS A 173 24.19 -3.57 6.40
N SER A 174 23.23 -2.63 6.31
CA SER A 174 23.42 -1.22 6.70
C SER A 174 22.11 -0.47 6.64
N THR A 175 22.11 0.83 6.95
CA THR A 175 21.14 1.76 6.37
C THR A 175 21.55 2.13 4.94
N TRP A 176 20.59 2.45 4.08
CA TRP A 176 20.85 2.74 2.67
C TRP A 176 21.36 4.16 2.44
N THR A 177 20.83 5.15 3.19
CA THR A 177 21.19 6.55 3.00
C THR A 177 22.62 6.83 3.45
N MET A 178 23.45 7.33 2.52
CA MET A 178 24.80 7.80 2.81
C MET A 178 24.83 9.29 3.19
N GLY A 179 25.76 9.66 4.06
CA GLY A 179 25.90 11.03 4.55
C GLY A 179 25.04 11.35 5.77
N GLU A 180 25.22 12.57 6.27
CA GLU A 180 24.62 12.99 7.56
C GLU A 180 23.17 13.49 7.44
N LYS A 181 22.80 14.02 6.25
CA LYS A 181 21.47 14.57 6.02
C LYS A 181 20.44 13.45 5.86
N LYS A 182 19.49 13.38 6.77
CA LYS A 182 18.34 12.45 6.74
C LYS A 182 17.05 13.21 6.50
N ALA A 183 16.03 12.53 5.97
CA ALA A 183 14.68 13.06 5.92
C ALA A 183 14.09 13.21 7.34
N ALA A 184 13.22 14.20 7.52
CA ALA A 184 12.57 14.45 8.81
C ALA A 184 11.58 13.34 9.19
N PHE A 185 10.88 12.80 8.22
CA PHE A 185 9.91 11.72 8.34
C PHE A 185 10.15 10.68 7.25
N GLY A 186 9.54 9.51 7.37
CA GLY A 186 9.51 8.47 6.37
C GLY A 186 8.11 7.89 6.23
N TYR A 187 7.86 7.15 5.14
CA TYR A 187 6.70 6.31 4.94
C TYR A 187 6.96 5.33 3.79
N ASP A 188 6.55 5.64 2.58
CA ASP A 188 6.68 4.83 1.39
C ASP A 188 7.83 5.33 0.49
N PHE A 189 8.23 4.53 -0.47
CA PHE A 189 9.24 4.93 -1.46
C PHE A 189 9.09 4.14 -2.75
N TRP A 190 9.53 4.78 -3.85
CA TRP A 190 9.68 4.16 -5.15
C TRP A 190 11.00 4.60 -5.77
N TYR A 191 11.57 3.85 -6.68
CA TYR A 191 12.83 4.22 -7.31
C TYR A 191 12.80 4.09 -8.82
N GLN A 192 13.59 4.94 -9.48
CA GLN A 192 13.80 4.91 -10.92
C GLN A 192 15.27 5.24 -11.23
N PRO A 193 16.14 4.20 -11.34
CA PRO A 193 17.59 4.38 -11.57
C PRO A 193 17.91 5.13 -12.86
N TYR A 194 17.08 5.00 -13.90
CA TYR A 194 17.23 5.73 -15.15
C TYR A 194 17.31 7.25 -14.94
N HIS A 195 16.57 7.76 -13.95
CA HIS A 195 16.60 9.17 -13.57
C HIS A 195 17.53 9.47 -12.39
N ASP A 196 18.37 8.53 -11.96
CA ASP A 196 19.20 8.62 -10.76
C ASP A 196 18.37 9.00 -9.51
N THR A 197 17.18 8.44 -9.33
CA THR A 197 16.25 8.93 -8.33
C THR A 197 15.57 7.79 -7.54
N LEU A 198 15.55 7.95 -6.21
CA LEU A 198 14.61 7.33 -5.31
C LEU A 198 13.78 8.45 -4.69
N VAL A 199 12.46 8.35 -4.74
CA VAL A 199 11.52 9.26 -4.09
C VAL A 199 10.93 8.58 -2.86
N ALA A 200 10.86 9.30 -1.74
CA ALA A 200 10.22 8.84 -0.51
C ALA A 200 9.24 9.87 0.03
N SER A 201 8.16 9.37 0.58
CA SER A 201 7.09 10.16 1.19
C SER A 201 7.23 10.27 2.72
N GLU A 202 6.31 11.00 3.35
CA GLU A 202 6.36 11.31 4.77
C GLU A 202 5.00 11.07 5.43
N TRP A 203 4.99 10.44 6.60
CA TRP A 203 3.78 10.38 7.41
C TRP A 203 3.91 11.22 8.68
N SER A 204 4.10 10.58 9.81
CA SER A 204 4.02 11.22 11.13
C SER A 204 5.07 10.64 12.09
N VAL A 205 5.22 11.30 13.23
CA VAL A 205 6.07 10.83 14.33
C VAL A 205 5.54 9.50 14.89
N PRO A 206 6.33 8.41 14.93
CA PRO A 206 5.87 7.09 15.36
C PRO A 206 5.18 7.06 16.72
N ARG A 207 5.72 7.73 17.73
CA ARG A 207 5.13 7.78 19.07
C ARG A 207 3.76 8.49 19.13
N ILE A 208 3.37 9.19 18.06
CA ILE A 208 2.09 9.88 17.92
C ILE A 208 1.09 8.99 17.21
N PHE A 209 1.33 8.63 15.95
CA PHE A 209 0.35 7.88 15.16
C PHE A 209 0.06 6.47 15.71
N LYS A 210 1.02 5.83 16.37
CA LYS A 210 0.82 4.52 17.03
C LYS A 210 -0.23 4.56 18.16
N LYS A 211 -0.64 5.74 18.62
CA LYS A 211 -1.69 5.91 19.65
C LYS A 211 -3.08 6.18 19.09
N GLY A 212 -3.20 6.41 17.80
CA GLY A 212 -4.41 6.85 17.10
C GLY A 212 -4.25 8.23 16.48
N PHE A 213 -5.35 8.77 15.98
CA PHE A 213 -5.41 10.09 15.35
C PHE A 213 -5.75 11.18 16.37
N SER A 214 -5.02 12.27 16.30
CA SER A 214 -5.30 13.51 17.05
C SER A 214 -5.41 14.67 16.07
N PRO A 215 -6.55 15.40 16.06
CA PRO A 215 -6.73 16.57 15.21
C PRO A 215 -5.68 17.66 15.42
N ASP A 216 -5.35 17.94 16.67
CA ASP A 216 -4.36 18.97 17.03
C ASP A 216 -2.96 18.60 16.52
N ASP A 217 -2.63 17.31 16.55
CA ASP A 217 -1.34 16.82 16.07
C ASP A 217 -1.26 16.88 14.55
N SER A 218 -2.35 16.56 13.83
CA SER A 218 -2.36 16.48 12.36
C SER A 218 -2.10 17.82 11.67
N SER A 219 -2.44 18.93 12.30
CA SER A 219 -2.17 20.28 11.81
C SER A 219 -0.72 20.75 12.07
N ASN A 220 0.00 20.08 12.98
CA ASN A 220 1.32 20.49 13.42
C ASN A 220 2.43 19.93 12.48
N PRO A 221 3.19 20.78 11.76
CA PRO A 221 4.27 20.35 10.89
C PRO A 221 5.45 19.68 11.60
N ALA A 222 5.55 19.81 12.93
CA ALA A 222 6.52 19.06 13.72
C ALA A 222 6.13 17.59 13.94
N PHE A 223 4.87 17.25 13.68
CA PHE A 223 4.32 15.92 13.93
C PHE A 223 3.90 15.18 12.66
N TYR A 224 3.47 15.91 11.63
CA TYR A 224 3.06 15.35 10.34
C TYR A 224 3.87 15.93 9.19
N GLY A 225 4.44 15.03 8.38
CA GLY A 225 5.23 15.38 7.23
C GLY A 225 4.41 16.01 6.09
N ARG A 226 5.10 16.75 5.22
CA ARG A 226 4.50 17.50 4.12
C ARG A 226 5.41 17.56 2.89
N SER A 227 6.32 16.59 2.76
CA SER A 227 7.34 16.67 1.72
C SER A 227 7.53 15.34 1.01
N LEU A 228 8.06 15.41 -0.20
CA LEU A 228 8.71 14.30 -0.87
C LEU A 228 10.22 14.48 -0.78
N ASN A 229 10.92 13.43 -0.41
CA ASN A 229 12.36 13.37 -0.25
C ASN A 229 12.97 12.65 -1.46
N LEU A 230 13.79 13.35 -2.23
CA LEU A 230 14.43 12.85 -3.44
C LEU A 230 15.90 12.56 -3.19
N TYR A 231 16.25 11.32 -3.39
CA TYR A 231 17.62 10.83 -3.21
C TYR A 231 18.26 10.54 -4.56
N SER A 232 19.56 10.83 -4.71
CA SER A 232 20.33 10.23 -5.79
C SER A 232 20.43 8.73 -5.55
N TRP A 233 20.02 7.95 -6.55
CA TRP A 233 20.15 6.51 -6.54
C TRP A 233 21.63 6.07 -6.47
N ASN A 234 22.50 6.71 -7.26
CA ASN A 234 23.91 6.36 -7.36
C ASN A 234 24.70 6.76 -6.11
N GLU A 235 24.46 7.99 -5.58
CA GLU A 235 25.17 8.47 -4.39
C GLU A 235 24.53 8.02 -3.08
N ARG A 236 23.27 7.55 -3.12
CA ARG A 236 22.45 7.19 -1.94
C ARG A 236 22.33 8.36 -0.95
N LYS A 237 22.19 9.59 -1.46
CA LYS A 237 22.13 10.82 -0.66
C LYS A 237 20.85 11.60 -0.93
N LEU A 238 20.28 12.18 0.12
CA LEU A 238 19.17 13.12 0.02
C LEU A 238 19.66 14.38 -0.74
N LYS A 239 19.09 14.61 -1.93
CA LYS A 239 19.46 15.71 -2.83
C LYS A 239 18.46 16.86 -2.77
N GLN A 240 17.17 16.56 -2.80
CA GLN A 240 16.12 17.57 -2.86
C GLN A 240 14.98 17.21 -1.92
N ILE A 241 14.33 18.19 -1.35
CA ILE A 241 13.11 18.06 -0.58
C ILE A 241 12.06 18.93 -1.28
N LEU A 242 10.99 18.30 -1.77
CA LEU A 242 9.84 18.98 -2.34
C LEU A 242 8.83 19.21 -1.23
N ASN A 243 8.76 20.42 -0.71
CA ASN A 243 7.75 20.79 0.26
C ASN A 243 6.40 21.02 -0.46
N LEU A 244 5.40 20.24 -0.11
CA LEU A 244 4.04 20.29 -0.66
C LEU A 244 3.16 21.33 0.08
N GLY A 245 3.67 21.91 1.17
CA GLY A 245 2.95 22.91 1.98
C GLY A 245 1.76 22.33 2.75
N ASP A 246 0.82 23.20 3.09
CA ASP A 246 -0.39 22.80 3.82
C ASP A 246 -1.35 21.98 2.97
N ASP A 247 -1.22 22.05 1.65
CA ASP A 247 -1.94 21.19 0.71
C ASP A 247 -1.39 19.75 0.65
N GLY A 248 -0.26 19.45 1.28
CA GLY A 248 0.42 18.17 1.19
C GLY A 248 0.60 17.45 2.53
N ILE A 249 -0.36 17.54 3.46
CA ILE A 249 -0.23 16.92 4.79
C ILE A 249 -0.36 15.40 4.69
N ALA A 250 0.65 14.71 5.24
CA ALA A 250 0.79 13.26 5.24
C ALA A 250 0.76 12.68 3.81
N PRO A 251 1.76 12.98 2.97
CA PRO A 251 1.94 12.27 1.70
C PRO A 251 2.29 10.81 2.02
N LEU A 252 1.39 9.88 1.67
CA LEU A 252 1.54 8.46 1.98
C LEU A 252 2.10 7.69 0.78
N GLU A 253 1.26 6.92 0.10
CA GLU A 253 1.69 6.08 -1.02
C GLU A 253 2.23 6.92 -2.17
N VAL A 254 3.45 6.59 -2.63
CA VAL A 254 4.14 7.27 -3.72
C VAL A 254 4.48 6.29 -4.84
N ARG A 255 4.17 6.65 -6.08
CA ARG A 255 4.36 5.78 -7.26
C ARG A 255 4.95 6.58 -8.42
N PHE A 256 6.03 6.10 -9.03
CA PHE A 256 6.35 6.45 -10.42
C PHE A 256 5.35 5.77 -11.35
N LEU A 257 5.21 6.26 -12.56
CA LEU A 257 4.61 5.49 -13.64
C LEU A 257 5.41 4.21 -13.88
N HIS A 258 4.76 3.17 -14.38
CA HIS A 258 5.41 1.87 -14.63
C HIS A 258 6.35 1.89 -15.84
N ASP A 259 6.13 2.83 -16.79
CA ASP A 259 7.12 3.08 -17.82
C ASP A 259 8.45 3.51 -17.18
N PRO A 260 9.51 2.69 -17.28
CA PRO A 260 10.78 2.96 -16.59
C PRO A 260 11.53 4.18 -17.10
N LYS A 261 11.09 4.79 -18.21
CA LYS A 261 11.63 6.07 -18.72
C LYS A 261 10.76 7.27 -18.36
N ALA A 262 9.58 7.06 -17.80
CA ALA A 262 8.74 8.15 -17.34
C ALA A 262 9.43 8.96 -16.23
N ASN A 263 9.33 10.28 -16.33
CA ASN A 263 9.97 11.23 -15.43
C ASN A 263 8.96 11.89 -14.49
N GLU A 264 7.88 11.19 -14.20
CA GLU A 264 6.79 11.68 -13.36
C GLU A 264 6.12 10.54 -12.59
N GLY A 265 5.38 10.92 -11.55
CA GLY A 265 4.63 9.99 -10.72
C GLY A 265 3.62 10.74 -9.83
N LEU A 266 2.97 9.99 -8.96
CA LEU A 266 1.88 10.49 -8.11
C LEU A 266 2.13 10.16 -6.64
N VAL A 267 1.63 11.01 -5.75
CA VAL A 267 1.58 10.78 -4.31
C VAL A 267 0.21 11.19 -3.76
N GLY A 268 -0.38 10.32 -2.94
CA GLY A 268 -1.62 10.60 -2.22
C GLY A 268 -1.33 11.25 -0.87
N CYS A 269 -1.92 12.43 -0.61
CA CYS A 269 -1.80 13.13 0.67
C CYS A 269 -3.04 12.86 1.52
N ALA A 270 -2.88 12.07 2.58
CA ALA A 270 -4.00 11.55 3.35
C ALA A 270 -4.84 12.64 4.00
N VAL A 271 -4.24 13.46 4.85
CA VAL A 271 -4.97 14.47 5.62
C VAL A 271 -5.50 15.58 4.71
N SER A 272 -4.73 16.00 3.71
CA SER A 272 -5.15 17.01 2.73
C SER A 272 -6.14 16.47 1.69
N SER A 273 -6.32 15.14 1.60
CA SER A 273 -7.27 14.46 0.71
C SER A 273 -7.11 14.85 -0.75
N ASN A 274 -5.87 14.86 -1.23
CA ASN A 274 -5.53 15.23 -2.60
C ASN A 274 -4.38 14.37 -3.15
N VAL A 275 -4.12 14.51 -4.45
CA VAL A 275 -3.01 13.85 -5.12
C VAL A 275 -2.13 14.91 -5.76
N HIS A 276 -0.83 14.81 -5.51
CA HIS A 276 0.18 15.60 -6.19
C HIS A 276 0.89 14.76 -7.26
N LYS A 277 1.08 15.36 -8.43
CA LYS A 277 2.04 14.88 -9.43
C LYS A 277 3.41 15.43 -9.07
N PHE A 278 4.43 14.58 -9.00
CA PHE A 278 5.83 14.99 -9.01
C PHE A 278 6.43 14.67 -10.39
N TYR A 279 7.32 15.53 -10.86
CA TYR A 279 7.86 15.41 -12.22
C TYR A 279 9.22 16.09 -12.35
N LYS A 280 10.03 15.62 -13.30
CA LYS A 280 11.32 16.22 -13.61
C LYS A 280 11.15 17.37 -14.61
N THR A 281 11.59 18.55 -14.22
CA THR A 281 11.54 19.74 -15.07
C THR A 281 12.58 19.68 -16.19
N PRO A 282 12.47 20.51 -17.25
CA PRO A 282 13.47 20.60 -18.31
C PRO A 282 14.88 20.95 -17.79
N ASN A 283 14.99 21.60 -16.63
CA ASN A 283 16.27 21.93 -16.00
C ASN A 283 16.88 20.75 -15.22
N GLY A 284 16.20 19.60 -15.18
CA GLY A 284 16.64 18.40 -14.48
C GLY A 284 16.31 18.36 -12.98
N GLU A 285 15.68 19.39 -12.43
CA GLU A 285 15.17 19.42 -11.06
C GLU A 285 13.81 18.78 -10.95
N TRP A 286 13.44 18.28 -9.77
CA TRP A 286 12.11 17.77 -9.50
C TRP A 286 11.20 18.88 -8.99
N ALA A 287 9.94 18.82 -9.39
CA ALA A 287 8.86 19.70 -8.95
C ALA A 287 7.61 18.88 -8.62
N ALA A 288 6.67 19.48 -7.90
CA ALA A 288 5.39 18.88 -7.61
C ALA A 288 4.26 19.88 -7.79
N LYS A 289 3.07 19.39 -8.17
CA LYS A 289 1.83 20.17 -8.23
C LYS A 289 0.64 19.31 -7.89
N LYS A 290 -0.38 19.89 -7.26
CA LYS A 290 -1.65 19.24 -7.00
C LYS A 290 -2.40 19.03 -8.32
N VAL A 291 -2.89 17.81 -8.55
CA VAL A 291 -3.64 17.44 -9.77
C VAL A 291 -5.03 16.88 -9.48
N ILE A 292 -5.26 16.35 -8.26
CA ILE A 292 -6.58 15.90 -7.81
C ILE A 292 -6.87 16.52 -6.45
N GLN A 293 -8.09 16.98 -6.23
CA GLN A 293 -8.63 17.30 -4.92
C GLN A 293 -9.92 16.51 -4.71
N VAL A 294 -9.95 15.66 -3.68
CA VAL A 294 -11.21 15.08 -3.20
C VAL A 294 -11.93 16.17 -2.41
N PRO A 295 -13.13 16.60 -2.83
CA PRO A 295 -13.82 17.68 -2.14
C PRO A 295 -14.16 17.31 -0.70
N PRO A 296 -13.83 18.16 0.29
CA PRO A 296 -14.26 17.92 1.66
C PRO A 296 -15.79 18.06 1.76
N LYS A 297 -16.39 17.32 2.67
CA LYS A 297 -17.83 17.34 2.90
C LYS A 297 -18.16 18.15 4.15
N LYS A 298 -19.13 19.07 4.05
CA LYS A 298 -19.67 19.76 5.21
C LYS A 298 -20.52 18.80 6.03
N VAL A 299 -20.22 18.68 7.33
CA VAL A 299 -20.80 17.62 8.16
C VAL A 299 -21.23 18.16 9.55
N GLU A 300 -22.22 17.48 10.13
CA GLU A 300 -22.58 17.56 11.54
C GLU A 300 -22.31 16.21 12.22
N GLY A 301 -22.06 16.21 13.53
CA GLY A 301 -21.78 14.99 14.28
C GLY A 301 -20.35 14.45 14.11
N TRP A 302 -19.46 15.25 13.60
CA TRP A 302 -18.02 15.00 13.41
C TRP A 302 -17.16 15.96 14.26
N MET A 303 -15.88 15.65 14.42
CA MET A 303 -14.96 16.48 15.20
C MET A 303 -14.67 17.86 14.57
N PHE A 304 -14.87 18.00 13.26
CA PHE A 304 -14.71 19.24 12.51
C PHE A 304 -15.98 19.53 11.68
N PRO A 305 -16.22 20.80 11.29
CA PRO A 305 -17.34 21.16 10.41
C PRO A 305 -17.18 20.62 8.97
N GLU A 306 -15.98 20.22 8.59
CA GLU A 306 -15.67 19.62 7.30
C GLU A 306 -14.90 18.32 7.50
N MET A 307 -15.19 17.33 6.66
CA MET A 307 -14.54 16.02 6.61
C MET A 307 -13.85 15.85 5.26
N GLY A 308 -12.52 15.69 5.26
CA GLY A 308 -11.77 15.25 4.08
C GLY A 308 -11.99 13.78 3.78
N GLY A 309 -11.63 13.33 2.59
CA GLY A 309 -11.72 11.93 2.19
C GLY A 309 -10.76 11.02 2.94
N MET A 310 -9.58 11.52 3.28
CA MET A 310 -8.44 10.80 3.85
C MET A 310 -7.96 9.69 2.91
N ILE A 311 -7.16 10.09 1.91
CA ILE A 311 -6.59 9.14 0.93
C ILE A 311 -5.54 8.28 1.63
N THR A 312 -5.79 6.98 1.73
CA THR A 312 -4.91 6.04 2.45
C THR A 312 -4.14 5.10 1.56
N ASP A 313 -4.59 4.92 0.33
CA ASP A 313 -3.86 4.14 -0.67
C ASP A 313 -4.06 4.74 -2.06
N ILE A 314 -3.03 4.63 -2.90
CA ILE A 314 -3.08 4.86 -4.33
C ILE A 314 -2.35 3.75 -5.08
N LEU A 315 -2.87 3.34 -6.21
CA LEU A 315 -2.17 2.48 -7.16
C LEU A 315 -2.45 2.90 -8.60
N ILE A 316 -1.51 2.58 -9.48
CA ILE A 316 -1.57 2.89 -10.91
C ILE A 316 -1.70 1.57 -11.69
N SER A 317 -2.55 1.52 -12.72
CA SER A 317 -2.62 0.35 -13.61
C SER A 317 -1.32 0.17 -14.39
N LEU A 318 -1.01 -1.08 -14.81
CA LEU A 318 0.26 -1.41 -15.48
C LEU A 318 0.43 -0.73 -16.85
N ASP A 319 -0.64 -0.24 -17.45
CA ASP A 319 -0.63 0.57 -18.68
C ASP A 319 -0.53 2.07 -18.43
N ASP A 320 -0.35 2.48 -17.18
CA ASP A 320 -0.29 3.88 -16.72
C ASP A 320 -1.51 4.72 -17.09
N LYS A 321 -2.65 4.07 -17.37
CA LYS A 321 -3.88 4.76 -17.80
C LYS A 321 -4.78 5.18 -16.65
N TYR A 322 -4.85 4.37 -15.58
CA TYR A 322 -5.75 4.61 -14.46
C TYR A 322 -5.02 4.70 -13.13
N LEU A 323 -5.42 5.70 -12.34
CA LEU A 323 -5.14 5.80 -10.91
C LEU A 323 -6.35 5.34 -10.12
N TYR A 324 -6.14 4.50 -9.12
CA TYR A 324 -7.14 4.14 -8.11
C TYR A 324 -6.73 4.73 -6.78
N LEU A 325 -7.71 5.19 -5.99
CA LEU A 325 -7.46 5.63 -4.63
C LEU A 325 -8.61 5.26 -3.70
N SER A 326 -8.30 5.07 -2.42
CA SER A 326 -9.26 4.86 -1.35
C SER A 326 -9.39 6.10 -0.47
N ASN A 327 -10.62 6.52 -0.20
CA ASN A 327 -10.96 7.59 0.73
C ASN A 327 -11.48 6.99 2.03
N TRP A 328 -10.62 6.83 3.02
CA TRP A 328 -10.92 6.07 4.22
C TRP A 328 -12.04 6.68 5.10
N LEU A 329 -12.15 8.02 5.16
CA LEU A 329 -13.24 8.67 5.91
C LEU A 329 -14.54 8.75 5.11
N HIS A 330 -14.49 9.06 3.81
CA HIS A 330 -15.69 9.09 2.97
C HIS A 330 -16.23 7.70 2.68
N GLY A 331 -15.37 6.68 2.63
CA GLY A 331 -15.78 5.30 2.41
C GLY A 331 -15.89 4.90 0.94
N ASP A 332 -15.31 5.65 0.04
CA ASP A 332 -15.34 5.38 -1.39
C ASP A 332 -13.96 5.01 -1.97
N VAL A 333 -14.02 4.23 -3.04
CA VAL A 333 -12.91 3.98 -3.97
C VAL A 333 -13.17 4.77 -5.23
N ARG A 334 -12.16 5.49 -5.72
CA ARG A 334 -12.22 6.28 -6.96
C ARG A 334 -11.24 5.76 -7.99
N GLN A 335 -11.66 5.83 -9.25
CA GLN A 335 -10.83 5.57 -10.42
C GLN A 335 -10.73 6.87 -11.24
N TYR A 336 -9.51 7.26 -11.57
CA TYR A 336 -9.24 8.42 -12.42
C TYR A 336 -8.51 7.97 -13.69
N ASP A 337 -8.95 8.45 -14.86
CA ASP A 337 -8.14 8.40 -16.08
C ASP A 337 -7.02 9.44 -15.96
N ILE A 338 -5.78 8.96 -15.99
CA ILE A 338 -4.55 9.75 -15.86
C ILE A 338 -3.75 9.82 -17.17
N SER A 339 -4.37 9.49 -18.31
CA SER A 339 -3.73 9.64 -19.64
C SER A 339 -3.25 11.07 -19.89
N ASP A 340 -3.90 12.06 -19.27
CA ASP A 340 -3.39 13.42 -19.07
C ASP A 340 -3.11 13.61 -17.58
N MET A 341 -1.85 13.44 -17.18
CA MET A 341 -1.37 13.56 -15.78
C MET A 341 -1.57 14.97 -15.21
N ASP A 342 -1.84 15.96 -16.03
CA ASP A 342 -2.08 17.34 -15.60
C ASP A 342 -3.56 17.63 -15.34
N ASN A 343 -4.46 16.81 -15.90
CA ASN A 343 -5.91 16.93 -15.78
C ASN A 343 -6.59 15.55 -15.61
N PRO A 344 -6.31 14.82 -14.52
CA PRO A 344 -6.96 13.53 -14.26
C PRO A 344 -8.48 13.63 -14.24
N LYS A 345 -9.17 12.65 -14.84
CA LYS A 345 -10.63 12.62 -14.91
C LYS A 345 -11.21 11.52 -14.08
N LEU A 346 -12.13 11.83 -13.18
CA LEU A 346 -12.88 10.83 -12.42
C LEU A 346 -13.75 10.01 -13.39
N THR A 347 -13.51 8.70 -13.46
CA THR A 347 -14.23 7.76 -14.35
C THR A 347 -15.03 6.71 -13.59
N GLY A 348 -14.73 6.51 -12.31
CA GLY A 348 -15.46 5.57 -11.48
C GLY A 348 -15.40 5.95 -10.00
N GLN A 349 -16.50 5.72 -9.28
CA GLN A 349 -16.61 5.90 -7.85
C GLN A 349 -17.58 4.88 -7.27
N ILE A 350 -17.22 4.28 -6.14
CA ILE A 350 -18.10 3.36 -5.44
C ILE A 350 -17.88 3.46 -3.92
N PHE A 351 -18.98 3.53 -3.17
CA PHE A 351 -18.94 3.54 -1.71
C PHE A 351 -18.99 2.10 -1.17
N LEU A 352 -18.10 1.78 -0.23
CA LEU A 352 -17.99 0.45 0.39
C LEU A 352 -18.13 0.49 1.92
N GLY A 353 -18.12 1.69 2.52
CA GLY A 353 -18.15 1.86 3.96
C GLY A 353 -18.02 3.33 4.35
N GLY A 354 -17.25 3.61 5.38
CA GLY A 354 -16.87 4.97 5.79
C GLY A 354 -17.74 5.61 6.85
N SER A 355 -17.42 6.86 7.18
CA SER A 355 -18.04 7.61 8.26
C SER A 355 -19.33 8.33 7.86
N ILE A 356 -19.61 8.47 6.55
CA ILE A 356 -20.75 9.24 6.03
C ILE A 356 -21.92 8.38 5.54
N LEU A 357 -21.99 7.12 5.95
CA LEU A 357 -23.14 6.25 5.62
C LEU A 357 -24.43 6.78 6.24
N SER A 358 -25.57 6.50 5.62
CA SER A 358 -26.90 6.96 6.05
C SER A 358 -27.31 6.46 7.44
N ASP A 359 -26.68 5.39 7.93
CA ASP A 359 -26.88 4.84 9.29
C ASP A 359 -25.80 5.28 10.29
N SER A 360 -24.86 6.16 9.88
CA SER A 360 -23.83 6.71 10.77
C SER A 360 -24.33 7.88 11.62
N LYS A 361 -23.50 8.30 12.58
CA LYS A 361 -23.76 9.51 13.39
C LYS A 361 -23.44 10.81 12.65
N VAL A 362 -22.64 10.73 11.59
CA VAL A 362 -22.21 11.87 10.79
C VAL A 362 -23.28 12.18 9.74
N ARG A 363 -23.68 13.43 9.68
CA ARG A 363 -24.66 13.92 8.70
C ARG A 363 -23.97 14.86 7.72
N VAL A 364 -24.07 14.57 6.42
CA VAL A 364 -23.61 15.48 5.36
C VAL A 364 -24.65 16.59 5.16
N ILE A 365 -24.20 17.86 5.22
CA ILE A 365 -25.07 19.04 5.13
C ILE A 365 -24.75 19.80 3.84
N GLY A 366 -25.36 19.36 2.75
CA GLY A 366 -25.13 19.97 1.42
C GLY A 366 -23.78 19.54 0.82
N ASP A 367 -23.84 18.86 -0.28
CA ASP A 367 -22.70 18.34 -1.01
C ASP A 367 -23.01 18.34 -2.51
N GLU A 368 -22.06 18.77 -3.33
CA GLU A 368 -22.25 18.84 -4.78
C GLU A 368 -22.09 17.49 -5.48
N GLU A 369 -21.37 16.53 -4.86
CA GLU A 369 -21.14 15.19 -5.39
C GLU A 369 -22.25 14.20 -5.01
N LEU A 370 -22.90 14.40 -3.85
CA LEU A 370 -23.87 13.46 -3.29
C LEU A 370 -25.29 14.05 -3.30
N SER A 371 -26.21 13.37 -3.93
CA SER A 371 -27.66 13.68 -3.83
C SER A 371 -28.24 13.21 -2.48
N SER A 372 -27.62 12.20 -1.86
CA SER A 372 -27.94 11.64 -0.53
C SER A 372 -26.73 10.90 0.03
N GLN A 373 -26.71 10.72 1.37
CA GLN A 373 -25.67 9.90 2.00
C GLN A 373 -25.73 8.45 1.49
N PRO A 374 -24.56 7.80 1.28
CA PRO A 374 -24.51 6.42 0.82
C PRO A 374 -25.18 5.48 1.81
N ASN A 375 -25.88 4.47 1.31
CA ASN A 375 -26.43 3.43 2.15
C ASN A 375 -25.35 2.44 2.60
N PRO A 376 -25.53 1.78 3.76
CA PRO A 376 -24.69 0.65 4.16
C PRO A 376 -24.67 -0.43 3.07
N VAL A 377 -23.48 -0.97 2.81
CA VAL A 377 -23.27 -1.99 1.78
C VAL A 377 -23.26 -3.37 2.42
N TYR A 378 -23.94 -4.30 1.78
CA TYR A 378 -24.00 -5.70 2.18
C TYR A 378 -23.56 -6.61 1.04
N VAL A 379 -22.69 -7.56 1.32
CA VAL A 379 -22.29 -8.62 0.39
C VAL A 379 -22.59 -9.96 1.04
N LYS A 380 -23.34 -10.81 0.38
CA LYS A 380 -23.77 -12.11 0.93
C LYS A 380 -24.38 -12.03 2.34
N GLY A 381 -25.09 -10.93 2.63
CA GLY A 381 -25.73 -10.68 3.93
C GLY A 381 -24.80 -10.15 5.03
N ARG A 382 -23.49 -10.03 4.78
CA ARG A 382 -22.51 -9.41 5.66
C ARG A 382 -22.43 -7.91 5.37
N LYS A 383 -22.69 -7.07 6.39
CA LYS A 383 -22.43 -5.64 6.29
C LYS A 383 -20.92 -5.42 6.16
N LEU A 384 -20.51 -4.53 5.26
CA LEU A 384 -19.14 -4.07 5.19
C LEU A 384 -18.92 -3.03 6.29
N ASP A 385 -18.30 -3.47 7.39
CA ASP A 385 -17.89 -2.58 8.49
C ASP A 385 -16.52 -1.98 8.19
N GLY A 386 -16.24 -0.77 8.69
CA GLY A 386 -15.01 -0.04 8.40
C GLY A 386 -15.09 0.75 7.10
N SER A 387 -13.98 0.85 6.42
CA SER A 387 -13.85 1.68 5.22
C SER A 387 -12.81 1.09 4.25
N PRO A 388 -12.94 1.30 2.93
CA PRO A 388 -11.90 0.87 1.99
C PRO A 388 -10.55 1.50 2.38
N GLN A 389 -9.54 0.66 2.43
CA GLN A 389 -8.20 1.09 2.82
C GLN A 389 -7.18 0.62 1.78
N MET A 390 -6.69 -0.64 1.80
CA MET A 390 -5.73 -1.12 0.81
C MET A 390 -6.42 -1.64 -0.45
N LEU A 391 -5.78 -1.38 -1.56
CA LEU A 391 -6.21 -1.74 -2.91
C LEU A 391 -5.18 -2.71 -3.52
N GLN A 392 -5.64 -3.71 -4.29
CA GLN A 392 -4.76 -4.53 -5.10
C GLN A 392 -5.41 -4.85 -6.44
N LEU A 393 -4.78 -4.43 -7.51
CA LEU A 393 -5.27 -4.60 -8.87
C LEU A 393 -4.73 -5.89 -9.49
N SER A 394 -5.57 -6.66 -10.18
CA SER A 394 -5.11 -7.78 -11.00
C SER A 394 -4.16 -7.30 -12.11
N LEU A 395 -3.27 -8.16 -12.57
CA LEU A 395 -2.29 -7.80 -13.61
C LEU A 395 -2.96 -7.28 -14.88
N ASP A 396 -4.07 -7.87 -15.30
CA ASP A 396 -4.86 -7.44 -16.46
C ASP A 396 -5.72 -6.19 -16.21
N GLY A 397 -5.71 -5.64 -14.98
CA GLY A 397 -6.41 -4.42 -14.59
C GLY A 397 -7.93 -4.58 -14.41
N THR A 398 -8.50 -5.77 -14.60
CA THR A 398 -9.96 -5.97 -14.65
C THR A 398 -10.62 -6.24 -13.31
N ARG A 399 -9.84 -6.48 -12.24
CA ARG A 399 -10.32 -6.78 -10.88
C ARG A 399 -9.54 -5.98 -9.86
N LEU A 400 -10.25 -5.30 -8.98
CA LEU A 400 -9.66 -4.54 -7.87
C LEU A 400 -10.14 -5.13 -6.55
N TYR A 401 -9.22 -5.69 -5.77
CA TYR A 401 -9.48 -6.17 -4.42
C TYR A 401 -9.31 -5.06 -3.41
N VAL A 402 -10.17 -5.04 -2.38
CA VAL A 402 -10.21 -3.98 -1.38
C VAL A 402 -10.33 -4.60 0.01
N THR A 403 -9.44 -4.22 0.92
CA THR A 403 -9.48 -4.53 2.35
C THR A 403 -9.85 -3.29 3.17
N THR A 404 -10.07 -3.45 4.49
CA THR A 404 -10.76 -2.41 5.28
C THR A 404 -10.03 -1.94 6.53
N SER A 405 -8.84 -2.43 6.86
CA SER A 405 -8.07 -2.02 8.05
C SER A 405 -6.93 -1.07 7.70
N ILE A 406 -6.77 0.01 8.45
CA ILE A 406 -5.61 0.91 8.31
C ILE A 406 -4.52 0.64 9.35
N LEU A 407 -4.86 0.74 10.61
CA LEU A 407 -4.01 0.52 11.77
C LEU A 407 -4.92 0.31 12.98
N LYS A 408 -4.71 -0.74 13.74
CA LYS A 408 -5.64 -1.15 14.80
C LYS A 408 -6.07 -0.03 15.76
N PRO A 409 -5.20 0.87 16.28
CA PRO A 409 -5.64 1.99 17.12
C PRO A 409 -6.56 2.98 16.39
N TRP A 410 -6.35 3.21 15.08
CA TRP A 410 -7.17 4.07 14.26
C TRP A 410 -8.51 3.40 13.93
N ASP A 411 -8.50 2.12 13.55
CA ASP A 411 -9.72 1.35 13.32
C ASP A 411 -10.60 1.32 14.58
N GLN A 412 -9.99 1.13 15.75
CA GLN A 412 -10.71 1.15 17.03
C GLN A 412 -11.35 2.51 17.32
N GLN A 413 -10.68 3.60 16.94
CA GLN A 413 -11.13 4.97 17.17
C GLN A 413 -12.30 5.36 16.25
N PHE A 414 -12.20 5.02 14.98
CA PHE A 414 -13.16 5.47 13.96
C PHE A 414 -14.25 4.44 13.65
N TYR A 415 -13.91 3.16 13.67
CA TYR A 415 -14.78 2.06 13.26
C TYR A 415 -14.79 0.90 14.30
N PRO A 416 -15.24 1.13 15.54
CA PRO A 416 -15.19 0.12 16.59
C PRO A 416 -15.97 -1.18 16.24
N GLU A 417 -17.07 -1.09 15.47
CA GLU A 417 -17.79 -2.28 15.01
C GLU A 417 -16.97 -3.11 14.01
N HIS A 418 -16.10 -2.47 13.21
CA HIS A 418 -15.14 -3.16 12.35
C HIS A 418 -14.15 -4.00 13.18
N VAL A 419 -13.57 -3.43 14.23
CA VAL A 419 -12.67 -4.16 15.14
C VAL A 419 -13.38 -5.31 15.84
N LYS A 420 -14.63 -5.12 16.23
CA LYS A 420 -15.45 -6.14 16.88
C LYS A 420 -15.87 -7.27 15.95
N ASN A 421 -16.17 -6.95 14.69
CA ASN A 421 -16.72 -7.89 13.73
C ASN A 421 -15.68 -8.51 12.79
N GLY A 422 -14.52 -7.89 12.64
CA GLY A 422 -13.45 -8.26 11.72
C GLY A 422 -13.57 -7.60 10.35
N SER A 423 -12.44 -7.54 9.67
CA SER A 423 -12.33 -7.01 8.31
C SER A 423 -13.05 -7.89 7.27
N THR A 424 -13.29 -7.28 6.13
CA THR A 424 -13.72 -7.97 4.92
C THR A 424 -12.75 -7.66 3.76
N MET A 425 -12.66 -8.57 2.79
CA MET A 425 -12.08 -8.30 1.49
C MET A 425 -13.17 -8.47 0.45
N VAL A 426 -13.36 -7.43 -0.36
CA VAL A 426 -14.29 -7.42 -1.49
C VAL A 426 -13.55 -7.26 -2.81
N LYS A 427 -14.23 -7.53 -3.91
CA LYS A 427 -13.70 -7.38 -5.26
C LYS A 427 -14.59 -6.44 -6.06
N LEU A 428 -13.97 -5.54 -6.81
CA LEU A 428 -14.62 -4.69 -7.79
C LEU A 428 -14.25 -5.18 -9.20
N ASP A 429 -15.23 -5.27 -10.07
CA ASP A 429 -15.02 -5.40 -11.51
C ASP A 429 -14.69 -4.01 -12.07
N VAL A 430 -13.67 -3.94 -12.90
CA VAL A 430 -13.14 -2.69 -13.46
C VAL A 430 -13.36 -2.65 -14.97
N ASP A 431 -13.98 -1.60 -15.47
CA ASP A 431 -14.00 -1.31 -16.92
C ASP A 431 -12.70 -0.60 -17.32
N VAL A 432 -11.77 -1.36 -17.89
CA VAL A 432 -10.45 -0.87 -18.33
C VAL A 432 -10.50 -0.07 -19.62
N GLN A 433 -11.63 -0.11 -20.37
CA GLN A 433 -11.77 0.59 -21.64
C GLN A 433 -12.36 1.98 -21.45
N ASN A 434 -13.50 2.05 -20.75
CA ASN A 434 -14.30 3.27 -20.60
C ASN A 434 -14.17 3.93 -19.23
N GLY A 435 -13.60 3.21 -18.28
CA GLY A 435 -13.64 3.55 -16.86
C GLY A 435 -14.94 3.10 -16.19
N GLY A 436 -14.88 2.85 -14.91
CA GLY A 436 -16.00 2.42 -14.09
C GLY A 436 -15.62 1.32 -13.12
N LEU A 437 -16.30 1.31 -11.98
CA LEU A 437 -16.13 0.34 -10.89
C LEU A 437 -17.47 -0.26 -10.53
N LYS A 438 -17.52 -1.59 -10.36
CA LYS A 438 -18.73 -2.29 -9.95
C LYS A 438 -18.41 -3.34 -8.89
N LEU A 439 -19.14 -3.35 -7.79
CA LEU A 439 -18.99 -4.35 -6.73
C LEU A 439 -19.43 -5.74 -7.23
N ASP A 440 -18.56 -6.72 -7.06
CA ASP A 440 -18.92 -8.12 -7.24
C ASP A 440 -19.64 -8.63 -5.98
N GLU A 441 -20.96 -8.70 -6.04
CA GLU A 441 -21.79 -9.17 -4.93
C GLU A 441 -21.60 -10.67 -4.60
N GLN A 442 -20.88 -11.41 -5.45
CA GLN A 442 -20.58 -12.82 -5.25
C GLN A 442 -19.19 -13.07 -4.65
N PHE A 443 -18.38 -12.01 -4.48
CA PHE A 443 -17.05 -12.12 -3.86
C PHE A 443 -17.05 -11.48 -2.47
N LEU A 444 -16.77 -12.28 -1.45
CA LEU A 444 -16.55 -11.82 -0.08
C LEU A 444 -15.63 -12.78 0.65
N VAL A 445 -14.59 -12.25 1.26
CA VAL A 445 -13.82 -12.94 2.31
C VAL A 445 -14.08 -12.21 3.64
N ASP A 446 -14.57 -12.95 4.63
CA ASP A 446 -14.88 -12.41 5.97
C ASP A 446 -13.84 -12.92 6.99
N PHE A 447 -13.00 -12.02 7.47
CA PHE A 447 -11.94 -12.28 8.46
C PHE A 447 -12.46 -12.31 9.90
N GLY A 448 -13.73 -12.09 10.11
CA GLY A 448 -14.42 -12.17 11.40
C GLY A 448 -15.38 -13.35 11.56
N THR A 449 -15.34 -14.32 10.64
CA THR A 449 -16.21 -15.51 10.68
C THR A 449 -15.98 -16.36 11.92
N ASP A 450 -14.72 -16.58 12.30
CA ASP A 450 -14.36 -17.23 13.55
C ASP A 450 -14.33 -16.20 14.69
N LYS A 451 -15.33 -16.28 15.58
CA LYS A 451 -15.45 -15.34 16.71
C LYS A 451 -14.34 -15.46 17.76
N ASN A 452 -13.55 -16.52 17.70
CA ASN A 452 -12.37 -16.69 18.53
C ASN A 452 -11.08 -16.20 17.85
N ASP A 453 -11.14 -15.84 16.56
CA ASP A 453 -9.98 -15.47 15.75
C ASP A 453 -10.32 -14.34 14.78
N ILE A 454 -10.76 -13.20 15.36
CA ILE A 454 -11.18 -12.01 14.61
C ILE A 454 -9.95 -11.24 14.14
N LEU A 455 -9.85 -11.00 12.84
CA LEU A 455 -8.70 -10.40 12.19
C LEU A 455 -9.06 -9.11 11.45
N LEU A 456 -8.12 -8.18 11.42
CA LEU A 456 -8.16 -6.93 10.67
C LEU A 456 -7.22 -7.06 9.46
N ALA A 457 -7.78 -7.12 8.26
CA ALA A 457 -7.05 -7.33 7.02
C ALA A 457 -6.55 -6.00 6.45
N HIS A 458 -5.25 -5.94 6.15
CA HIS A 458 -4.58 -4.76 5.61
C HIS A 458 -4.10 -5.00 4.17
N GLU A 459 -2.83 -5.21 3.93
CA GLU A 459 -2.26 -5.28 2.59
C GLU A 459 -2.40 -6.65 1.93
N MET A 460 -2.39 -6.64 0.62
CA MET A 460 -2.59 -7.81 -0.24
C MET A 460 -1.43 -7.97 -1.23
N ARG A 461 -0.96 -9.22 -1.46
CA ARG A 461 0.08 -9.53 -2.47
C ARG A 461 -0.26 -10.81 -3.23
N TYR A 462 0.07 -10.81 -4.53
CA TYR A 462 -0.01 -12.02 -5.35
C TYR A 462 1.32 -12.77 -5.37
N PRO A 463 1.32 -14.11 -5.34
CA PRO A 463 2.55 -14.90 -5.50
C PRO A 463 3.34 -14.57 -6.77
N GLY A 464 2.66 -14.27 -7.86
CA GLY A 464 3.26 -13.90 -9.15
C GLY A 464 3.76 -12.48 -9.30
N GLY A 465 3.55 -11.61 -8.27
CA GLY A 465 3.81 -10.17 -8.33
C GLY A 465 2.62 -9.35 -8.78
N ASP A 466 2.69 -8.04 -8.61
CA ASP A 466 1.59 -7.11 -8.80
C ASP A 466 2.07 -5.69 -9.13
N CYS A 467 1.17 -4.79 -9.47
CA CYS A 467 1.48 -3.41 -9.87
C CYS A 467 2.04 -2.53 -8.73
N THR A 468 1.94 -2.98 -7.48
CA THR A 468 2.41 -2.23 -6.31
C THR A 468 3.76 -2.73 -5.78
N SER A 469 4.19 -3.93 -6.15
CA SER A 469 5.46 -4.54 -5.73
C SER A 469 6.48 -4.63 -6.85
N ASP A 470 6.06 -4.69 -8.11
CA ASP A 470 6.96 -4.81 -9.25
C ASP A 470 7.41 -3.44 -9.77
N ILE A 471 8.72 -3.29 -9.91
CA ILE A 471 9.38 -2.12 -10.49
C ILE A 471 10.13 -2.59 -11.73
N TRP A 472 10.01 -1.86 -12.83
CA TRP A 472 10.73 -2.14 -14.08
C TRP A 472 11.85 -1.15 -14.26
N LEU A 473 12.95 -1.61 -14.88
CA LEU A 473 14.10 -0.78 -15.21
C LEU A 473 14.11 -0.49 -16.71
N ALA A 474 14.56 0.72 -17.07
CA ALA A 474 14.80 1.05 -18.47
C ALA A 474 15.97 0.21 -19.00
N GLU A 475 15.78 -0.39 -20.17
CA GLU A 475 16.87 -0.95 -20.95
C GLU A 475 17.64 0.19 -21.63
N ASP A 476 18.98 0.09 -21.66
CA ASP A 476 19.88 1.06 -22.30
C ASP A 476 19.68 1.15 -23.84
#